data_d2c273d86b99f0bacf258ccbe8394ff9
#
_entry.id   d2c273d86b99f0bacf258ccbe8394ff9
#
_cell.length_a   1.000
_cell.length_b   1.000
_cell.length_c   1.000
_cell.angle_alpha   90.00
_cell.angle_beta   90.00
_cell.angle_gamma   90.00
#
_symmetry.space_group_name_H-M   'P 1'
#
loop_
_entity.id
_entity.type
_entity.pdbx_description
1 polymer ?
#
loop_
_entity_poly.entity_id
_entity_poly.type
_entity_poly.pdbx_seq_one_letter_code
_entity_poly.pdbx_strand_id
1 'polypeptide(L)'
;MNRITISGNLTREPESQAVKEWSIIKFAIANNDERRKNDKGEYEGVTSFFDCEYWTKNPAHWLNQLRKGTPVVIEGRLKQEKWEKDGQTRYAVRIVVQGFPIVAAGKDEKQTAPKGPEQFDDDQIPF
;
A
#
# COMPACT_ATOMS: atom_id res chain seq x y z
N MET A 1 9.25 19.74 0.96
CA MET A 1 8.14 18.93 0.50
C MET A 1 8.44 17.46 0.75
N ASN A 2 7.46 16.70 1.21
CA ASN A 2 7.64 15.29 1.50
C ASN A 2 6.33 14.61 1.11
N ARG A 3 6.27 14.12 -0.11
CA ARG A 3 5.07 13.51 -0.62
C ARG A 3 5.41 12.36 -1.53
N ILE A 4 4.62 11.30 -1.46
CA ILE A 4 4.81 10.16 -2.32
C ILE A 4 3.45 9.61 -2.70
N THR A 5 3.29 9.21 -3.93
CA THR A 5 2.10 8.52 -4.39
C THR A 5 2.59 7.23 -5.02
N ILE A 6 2.05 6.10 -4.55
CA ILE A 6 2.58 4.84 -5.01
C ILE A 6 1.49 3.80 -5.00
N SER A 7 1.55 2.87 -5.90
CA SER A 7 0.59 1.78 -5.96
C SER A 7 1.29 0.48 -5.68
N GLY A 8 0.54 -0.51 -5.30
CA GLY A 8 1.10 -1.83 -5.07
C GLY A 8 0.03 -2.75 -4.54
N ASN A 9 0.42 -3.98 -4.25
CA ASN A 9 -0.51 -4.94 -3.70
C ASN A 9 -0.08 -5.26 -2.28
N LEU A 10 -1.04 -5.41 -1.38
CA LEU A 10 -0.69 -5.75 -0.01
C LEU A 10 -0.01 -7.11 0.03
N THR A 11 1.04 -7.21 0.79
CA THR A 11 1.82 -8.44 0.84
C THR A 11 1.37 -9.36 1.95
N ARG A 12 0.62 -8.85 2.92
CA ARG A 12 0.15 -9.67 4.02
C ARG A 12 -1.10 -9.03 4.57
N GLU A 13 -1.78 -9.73 5.46
CA GLU A 13 -2.95 -9.16 6.09
C GLU A 13 -2.49 -8.01 6.98
N PRO A 14 -3.21 -6.91 7.01
CA PRO A 14 -2.79 -5.78 7.82
C PRO A 14 -2.98 -6.04 9.31
N GLU A 15 -2.27 -5.31 10.13
CA GLU A 15 -2.37 -5.41 11.56
C GLU A 15 -2.88 -4.09 12.08
N SER A 16 -3.65 -4.13 13.15
CA SER A 16 -4.20 -2.93 13.73
C SER A 16 -3.71 -2.79 15.16
N GLN A 17 -3.32 -1.60 15.54
CA GLN A 17 -2.86 -1.31 16.88
C GLN A 17 -3.61 -0.11 17.40
N ALA A 18 -4.25 -0.24 18.54
CA ALA A 18 -5.01 0.87 19.10
C ALA A 18 -4.10 1.84 19.81
N VAL A 19 -4.32 3.15 19.60
CA VAL A 19 -3.54 4.19 20.24
C VAL A 19 -4.55 5.24 20.64
N LYS A 20 -5.05 5.17 21.89
CA LYS A 20 -6.07 6.08 22.37
C LYS A 20 -7.30 5.96 21.50
N GLU A 21 -7.79 7.03 20.97
CA GLU A 21 -8.98 6.93 20.17
C GLU A 21 -8.69 6.65 18.71
N TRP A 22 -7.45 6.47 18.37
CA TRP A 22 -7.08 6.16 17.00
C TRP A 22 -6.59 4.72 16.90
N SER A 23 -6.55 4.21 15.70
CA SER A 23 -5.90 2.94 15.43
C SER A 23 -4.93 3.14 14.28
N ILE A 24 -3.84 2.42 14.33
CA ILE A 24 -2.86 2.46 13.26
C ILE A 24 -2.98 1.15 12.53
N ILE A 25 -3.26 1.21 11.24
CA ILE A 25 -3.30 0.02 10.41
C ILE A 25 -1.92 -0.08 9.77
N LYS A 26 -1.21 -1.16 10.04
CA LYS A 26 0.12 -1.36 9.49
C LYS A 26 0.05 -2.42 8.41
N PHE A 27 0.59 -2.10 7.26
CA PHE A 27 0.58 -3.02 6.13
C PHE A 27 1.80 -2.78 5.27
N ALA A 28 2.04 -3.65 4.35
CA ALA A 28 3.16 -3.49 3.41
C ALA A 28 2.65 -3.73 2.02
N ILE A 29 3.21 -3.00 1.07
CA ILE A 29 2.83 -3.15 -0.31
C ILE A 29 4.02 -3.57 -1.13
N ALA A 30 3.77 -4.29 -2.19
CA ALA A 30 4.78 -4.68 -3.16
C ALA A 30 4.53 -3.88 -4.41
N ASN A 31 5.52 -3.11 -4.81
CA ASN A 31 5.46 -2.32 -6.04
C ASN A 31 6.43 -2.93 -7.01
N ASN A 32 5.97 -3.24 -8.20
CA ASN A 32 6.86 -3.89 -9.15
C ASN A 32 6.79 -3.20 -10.49
N ASP A 33 6.78 -1.91 -10.50
CA ASP A 33 6.75 -1.17 -11.74
C ASP A 33 8.12 -1.04 -12.37
N GLU A 34 9.17 -1.42 -11.67
CA GLU A 34 10.49 -1.32 -12.22
C GLU A 34 10.85 -2.55 -13.04
N ARG A 35 11.55 -2.38 -14.12
CA ARG A 35 12.01 -3.48 -14.93
C ARG A 35 13.52 -3.40 -15.05
N ARG A 36 14.16 -4.54 -15.10
CA ARG A 36 15.59 -4.60 -15.23
C ARG A 36 15.95 -5.62 -16.28
N LYS A 37 16.99 -5.35 -17.06
CA LYS A 37 17.41 -6.26 -18.09
C LYS A 37 18.35 -7.27 -17.48
N ASN A 38 18.12 -8.54 -17.73
CA ASN A 38 18.98 -9.58 -17.16
C ASN A 38 20.11 -9.92 -18.12
N ASP A 39 20.94 -10.88 -17.76
CA ASP A 39 22.09 -11.22 -18.55
C ASP A 39 21.71 -11.77 -19.90
N LYS A 40 20.54 -12.26 -20.08
CA LYS A 40 20.15 -12.80 -21.35
C LYS A 40 19.48 -11.75 -22.21
N GLY A 41 19.46 -10.52 -21.76
CA GLY A 41 18.84 -9.45 -22.53
C GLY A 41 17.34 -9.36 -22.38
N GLU A 42 16.77 -10.13 -21.46
CA GLU A 42 15.34 -10.09 -21.26
C GLU A 42 14.99 -9.19 -20.11
N TYR A 43 13.82 -8.58 -20.12
CA TYR A 43 13.43 -7.70 -19.04
C TYR A 43 12.69 -8.47 -17.95
N GLU A 44 13.03 -8.22 -16.71
CA GLU A 44 12.41 -8.83 -15.58
C GLU A 44 11.86 -7.77 -14.68
N GLY A 45 10.77 -8.06 -14.00
CA GLY A 45 10.22 -7.14 -13.03
C GLY A 45 11.07 -7.11 -11.78
N VAL A 46 11.16 -5.96 -11.16
CA VAL A 46 11.87 -5.80 -9.90
C VAL A 46 10.84 -5.36 -8.90
N THR A 47 10.72 -6.07 -7.79
CA THR A 47 9.72 -5.75 -6.78
C THR A 47 10.37 -5.06 -5.61
N SER A 48 9.78 -3.97 -5.19
CA SER A 48 10.21 -3.27 -3.99
C SER A 48 9.09 -3.35 -2.98
N PHE A 49 9.45 -3.46 -1.70
CA PHE A 49 8.47 -3.61 -0.65
C PHE A 49 8.54 -2.42 0.27
N PHE A 50 7.39 -1.86 0.63
CA PHE A 50 7.36 -0.69 1.47
C PHE A 50 6.40 -0.89 2.61
N ASP A 51 6.82 -0.54 3.81
CA ASP A 51 5.97 -0.58 4.98
C ASP A 51 5.15 0.69 5.05
N CYS A 52 3.89 0.55 5.37
CA CYS A 52 2.97 1.67 5.41
C CYS A 52 2.20 1.68 6.71
N GLU A 53 1.81 2.86 7.16
CA GLU A 53 0.93 2.96 8.30
C GLU A 53 -0.15 3.97 8.03
N TYR A 54 -1.35 3.66 8.43
CA TYR A 54 -2.50 4.51 8.19
C TYR A 54 -3.26 4.67 9.50
N TRP A 55 -3.42 5.92 9.93
CA TRP A 55 -4.11 6.24 11.17
C TRP A 55 -5.59 6.46 10.87
N THR A 56 -6.46 5.78 11.59
CA THR A 56 -7.88 5.88 11.33
C THR A 56 -8.66 5.68 12.62
N LYS A 57 -9.86 6.21 12.67
CA LYS A 57 -10.76 5.95 13.77
C LYS A 57 -11.73 4.85 13.39
N ASN A 58 -11.63 4.31 12.19
CA ASN A 58 -12.54 3.26 11.74
C ASN A 58 -11.76 2.03 11.28
N PRO A 59 -11.07 1.35 12.20
CA PRO A 59 -10.21 0.26 11.78
C PRO A 59 -10.97 -0.92 11.17
N ALA A 60 -12.18 -1.18 11.63
CA ALA A 60 -12.90 -2.32 11.10
C ALA A 60 -13.17 -2.19 9.61
N HIS A 61 -13.51 -0.98 9.19
CA HIS A 61 -13.74 -0.75 7.77
C HIS A 61 -12.49 -1.01 6.96
N TRP A 62 -11.35 -0.47 7.42
CA TRP A 62 -10.13 -0.59 6.63
C TRP A 62 -9.52 -1.97 6.70
N LEU A 63 -9.67 -2.69 7.83
CA LEU A 63 -9.20 -4.05 7.88
C LEU A 63 -10.00 -4.93 6.92
N ASN A 64 -11.25 -4.55 6.64
CA ASN A 64 -12.03 -5.29 5.70
C ASN A 64 -11.67 -4.95 4.27
N GLN A 65 -11.17 -3.76 4.02
CA GLN A 65 -10.82 -3.34 2.68
C GLN A 65 -9.39 -3.71 2.32
N LEU A 66 -8.48 -3.63 3.28
CA LEU A 66 -7.07 -3.82 3.00
C LEU A 66 -6.70 -5.26 3.32
N ARG A 67 -6.88 -6.16 2.39
CA ARG A 67 -6.59 -7.56 2.60
C ARG A 67 -5.36 -7.96 1.81
N LYS A 68 -4.74 -9.06 2.20
CA LYS A 68 -3.57 -9.54 1.49
C LYS A 68 -3.89 -9.67 0.00
N GLY A 69 -3.02 -9.17 -0.83
CA GLY A 69 -3.19 -9.23 -2.27
C GLY A 69 -4.01 -8.12 -2.88
N THR A 70 -4.57 -7.25 -2.07
CA THR A 70 -5.43 -6.20 -2.59
C THR A 70 -4.61 -5.10 -3.24
N PRO A 71 -4.95 -4.68 -4.44
CA PRO A 71 -4.25 -3.57 -5.07
C PRO A 71 -4.69 -2.25 -4.45
N VAL A 72 -3.77 -1.37 -4.16
CA VAL A 72 -4.10 -0.08 -3.59
C VAL A 72 -3.23 1.00 -4.17
N VAL A 73 -3.72 2.22 -4.13
CA VAL A 73 -2.92 3.40 -4.42
C VAL A 73 -2.95 4.23 -3.17
N ILE A 74 -1.81 4.61 -2.68
CA ILE A 74 -1.73 5.42 -1.48
C ILE A 74 -0.95 6.68 -1.74
N GLU A 75 -1.27 7.70 -1.01
CA GLU A 75 -0.54 8.94 -1.05
C GLU A 75 -0.12 9.21 0.37
N GLY A 76 1.06 9.69 0.59
CA GLY A 76 1.52 9.95 1.93
C GLY A 76 2.84 10.65 1.95
N ARG A 77 3.56 10.48 3.04
CA ARG A 77 4.88 11.07 3.19
C ARG A 77 5.80 10.02 3.74
N LEU A 78 7.07 10.21 3.57
CA LEU A 78 8.05 9.29 4.09
C LEU A 78 8.42 9.70 5.50
N LYS A 79 8.60 8.71 6.35
CA LYS A 79 9.02 8.96 7.71
C LYS A 79 10.13 7.99 8.03
N GLN A 80 11.21 8.48 8.60
CA GLN A 80 12.30 7.62 8.98
C GLN A 80 12.24 7.42 10.48
N GLU A 81 12.40 6.17 10.90
CA GLU A 81 12.49 5.85 12.30
C GLU A 81 13.91 5.46 12.61
N LYS A 82 14.36 5.78 13.80
CA LYS A 82 15.70 5.51 14.21
C LYS A 82 15.65 4.87 15.58
N TRP A 83 16.36 3.79 15.77
CA TRP A 83 16.41 3.15 17.08
C TRP A 83 17.76 2.49 17.25
N GLU A 84 18.06 2.08 18.47
CA GLU A 84 19.31 1.41 18.72
C GLU A 84 19.06 -0.03 19.09
N LYS A 85 19.87 -0.92 18.56
CA LYS A 85 19.76 -2.31 18.87
C LYS A 85 21.15 -2.86 18.92
N ASP A 86 21.50 -3.50 20.03
CA ASP A 86 22.83 -4.11 20.23
C ASP A 86 23.95 -3.10 19.99
N GLY A 87 23.74 -1.90 20.46
CA GLY A 87 24.78 -0.88 20.32
C GLY A 87 24.89 -0.27 18.95
N GLN A 88 24.00 -0.63 18.03
CA GLN A 88 24.06 -0.07 16.71
C GLN A 88 22.81 0.72 16.43
N THR A 89 22.96 1.83 15.72
CA THR A 89 21.84 2.66 15.34
C THR A 89 21.25 2.09 14.08
N ARG A 90 19.94 1.89 14.07
CA ARG A 90 19.25 1.36 12.91
C ARG A 90 18.20 2.32 12.45
N TYR A 91 17.91 2.28 11.16
CA TYR A 91 16.96 3.17 10.54
C TYR A 91 15.96 2.38 9.70
N ALA A 92 14.77 2.85 9.61
CA ALA A 92 13.79 2.28 8.69
C ALA A 92 12.95 3.40 8.16
N VAL A 93 12.47 3.28 6.93
CA VAL A 93 11.65 4.29 6.31
C VAL A 93 10.28 3.68 6.10
N ARG A 94 9.24 4.43 6.45
CA ARG A 94 7.88 4.00 6.24
C ARG A 94 7.12 5.05 5.51
N ILE A 95 6.00 4.65 4.93
CA ILE A 95 5.10 5.61 4.30
C ILE A 95 3.97 5.82 5.27
N VAL A 96 3.75 7.06 5.68
CA VAL A 96 2.61 7.41 6.50
C VAL A 96 1.54 7.88 5.55
N VAL A 97 0.46 7.11 5.46
CA VAL A 97 -0.57 7.38 4.48
C VAL A 97 -1.37 8.61 4.88
N GLN A 98 -1.61 9.49 3.93
CA GLN A 98 -2.39 10.68 4.14
C GLN A 98 -3.61 10.59 3.24
N GLY A 99 -4.75 11.01 3.74
CA GLY A 99 -5.97 10.84 2.99
C GLY A 99 -6.44 9.40 3.09
N PHE A 100 -7.24 8.94 2.19
CA PHE A 100 -7.75 7.59 2.23
C PHE A 100 -7.04 6.73 1.20
N PRO A 101 -6.68 5.52 1.56
CA PRO A 101 -6.16 4.62 0.55
C PRO A 101 -7.23 4.34 -0.50
N ILE A 102 -6.81 4.25 -1.75
CA ILE A 102 -7.74 3.94 -2.81
C ILE A 102 -7.58 2.47 -3.12
N VAL A 103 -8.62 1.71 -2.86
CA VAL A 103 -8.56 0.28 -3.00
C VAL A 103 -9.19 -0.12 -4.31
N ALA A 104 -8.44 -0.80 -5.14
CA ALA A 104 -8.98 -1.25 -6.42
C ALA A 104 -9.79 -2.51 -6.20
N ALA A 105 -10.68 -2.79 -7.08
CA ALA A 105 -11.52 -3.97 -6.96
C ALA A 105 -10.65 -5.20 -7.05
N GLY A 106 -10.89 -6.12 -6.18
CA GLY A 106 -10.12 -7.32 -6.18
C GLY A 106 -10.64 -8.29 -7.22
N LYS A 107 -9.92 -9.35 -7.36
CA LYS A 107 -10.32 -10.25 -8.33
C LYS A 107 -11.63 -10.80 -8.05
N ASP A 108 -12.02 -10.88 -6.89
CA ASP A 108 -13.24 -11.43 -6.60
C ASP A 108 -14.32 -10.63 -7.07
N GLU A 109 -14.17 -9.41 -7.12
CA GLU A 109 -15.23 -8.67 -7.46
C GLU A 109 -15.40 -8.55 -8.82
N LYS A 110 -14.51 -8.90 -9.56
CA LYS A 110 -14.67 -8.69 -10.84
C LYS A 110 -15.72 -9.44 -11.35
N GLN A 111 -16.04 -10.40 -10.81
CA GLN A 111 -17.02 -11.12 -11.35
C GLN A 111 -18.22 -10.40 -11.26
N THR A 112 -18.32 -9.51 -10.56
CA THR A 112 -19.56 -8.93 -10.43
C THR A 112 -19.66 -7.84 -11.30
N ALA A 113 -18.72 -7.45 -11.88
CA ALA A 113 -18.81 -6.30 -12.57
C ALA A 113 -18.90 -6.41 -13.92
N PRO A 114 -19.50 -7.11 -14.40
CA PRO A 114 -19.47 -7.22 -15.72
C PRO A 114 -19.96 -6.10 -16.44
N LYS A 115 -20.76 -5.51 -16.14
CA LYS A 115 -21.26 -4.54 -16.78
C LYS A 115 -20.46 -3.58 -17.09
N GLY A 116 -19.71 -3.70 -16.85
CA GLY A 116 -19.00 -2.92 -17.01
C GLY A 116 -18.44 -1.90 -17.63
N PRO A 117 -18.49 -1.81 -18.70
CA PRO A 117 -17.72 -0.87 -19.30
C PRO A 117 -17.97 0.41 -18.76
N GLU A 118 -19.07 0.61 -18.58
CA GLU A 118 -19.27 1.80 -18.24
C GLU A 118 -18.80 2.20 -17.03
N GLN A 119 -18.64 1.39 -16.31
CA GLN A 119 -18.31 1.82 -15.10
C GLN A 119 -17.08 2.35 -15.04
N PHE A 120 -16.38 2.29 -15.98
CA PHE A 120 -15.18 2.78 -15.78
C PHE A 120 -15.00 3.98 -16.01
N ASP A 121 -15.31 4.69 -15.51
CA ASP A 121 -15.08 5.86 -15.48
C ASP A 121 -13.80 6.17 -15.11
N ASP A 122 -13.17 6.79 -15.91
CA ASP A 122 -11.94 7.19 -15.63
C ASP A 122 -11.97 8.00 -14.42
N ASP A 123 -13.03 8.58 -14.13
CA ASP A 123 -13.05 9.39 -13.00
C ASP A 123 -12.85 8.63 -11.80
N GLN A 124 -13.14 7.43 -11.83
CA GLN A 124 -13.03 6.74 -10.68
C GLN A 124 -11.70 6.22 -10.52
N ILE A 125 -10.92 6.26 -11.49
CA ILE A 125 -9.65 5.79 -11.36
C ILE A 125 -8.83 6.88 -11.10
N PRO A 126 -8.34 7.02 -10.03
CA PRO A 126 -7.62 8.11 -9.61
C PRO A 126 -6.32 8.26 -10.17
N PHE A 127 -5.91 7.76 -11.02
CA PHE A 127 -4.65 8.09 -11.58
C PHE A 127 -4.69 7.73 -13.05
#